data_e32d471d9c89706bb777f8b6ed21f4e1
#
_entry.id   e32d471d9c89706bb777f8b6ed21f4e1
#
_cell.length_a   1.000
_cell.length_b   1.000
_cell.length_c   1.000
_cell.angle_alpha   90.00
_cell.angle_beta   90.00
_cell.angle_gamma   90.00
#
_symmetry.space_group_name_H-M   'P 1'
#
loop_
_entity.id
_entity.type
_entity.pdbx_description
1 polymer ?
#
loop_
_entity_poly.entity_id
_entity_poly.type
_entity_poly.pdbx_seq_one_letter_code
_entity_poly.pdbx_strand_id
1 'polypeptide(L)'
;MFMKYILSLLLLITVTSYSQDTVTLVHKAYKTTYSKSKHYPVKVEWWVTRAGLTCAVKAKRGDKFIADPKLPAETNLQADYTGQGFDRGHNFPAADAACDQVANDESFYFSNMTAQYPALNRGDWKALETLVRDYAIKEDSVHVWCGSVGVAKKIGTTSVPTQCWKVIYFKKSKEWMAFLFDNNTSKADGLKNNEATVADIEKLTGFKFK
;
A
#
# COMPACT_ATOMS: atom_id res chain seq x y z
N MET A 1 43.81 -43.21 39.31
CA MET A 1 42.36 -42.96 39.29
C MET A 1 42.14 -41.52 38.85
N PHE A 2 41.98 -41.32 37.50
CA PHE A 2 41.85 -40.00 36.90
C PHE A 2 40.37 -39.64 36.75
N MET A 3 39.92 -38.60 37.47
CA MET A 3 38.57 -38.09 37.44
C MET A 3 38.47 -37.07 36.29
N LYS A 4 37.73 -37.45 35.20
CA LYS A 4 37.46 -36.53 34.06
C LYS A 4 36.28 -35.62 34.44
N TYR A 5 36.53 -34.34 34.55
CA TYR A 5 35.50 -33.32 34.67
C TYR A 5 34.96 -33.02 33.25
N ILE A 6 33.68 -33.36 33.01
CA ILE A 6 32.93 -32.97 31.83
C ILE A 6 32.34 -31.60 32.10
N LEU A 7 32.90 -30.58 31.46
CA LEU A 7 32.36 -29.20 31.51
C LEU A 7 31.23 -29.13 30.49
N SER A 8 29.97 -29.19 30.96
CA SER A 8 28.80 -28.96 30.13
C SER A 8 28.66 -27.46 29.86
N LEU A 9 28.97 -27.03 28.62
CA LEU A 9 28.76 -25.68 28.14
C LEU A 9 27.26 -25.49 27.83
N LEU A 10 26.52 -24.82 28.73
CA LEU A 10 25.13 -24.44 28.48
C LEU A 10 25.13 -23.29 27.48
N LEU A 11 24.77 -23.56 26.21
CA LEU A 11 24.56 -22.54 25.19
C LEU A 11 23.21 -21.84 25.47
N LEU A 12 23.26 -20.66 26.08
CA LEU A 12 22.07 -19.80 26.23
C LEU A 12 21.70 -19.25 24.84
N ILE A 13 20.69 -19.87 24.19
CA ILE A 13 20.07 -19.31 22.99
C ILE A 13 19.13 -18.21 23.45
N THR A 14 19.57 -16.96 23.37
CA THR A 14 18.67 -15.79 23.53
C THR A 14 17.78 -15.69 22.30
N VAL A 15 16.56 -16.17 22.40
CA VAL A 15 15.51 -15.93 21.40
C VAL A 15 15.09 -14.47 21.53
N THR A 16 15.68 -13.58 20.72
CA THR A 16 15.17 -12.21 20.55
C THR A 16 13.84 -12.30 19.82
N SER A 17 12.74 -12.15 20.56
CA SER A 17 11.41 -12.00 19.99
C SER A 17 11.38 -10.66 19.24
N TYR A 18 11.61 -10.67 17.92
CA TYR A 18 11.32 -9.51 17.08
C TYR A 18 9.80 -9.34 17.03
N SER A 19 9.29 -8.33 17.70
CA SER A 19 7.90 -7.90 17.49
C SER A 19 7.73 -7.64 15.99
N GLN A 20 6.78 -8.34 15.37
CA GLN A 20 6.54 -8.19 13.94
C GLN A 20 6.07 -6.77 13.68
N ASP A 21 6.86 -5.98 12.92
CA ASP A 21 6.58 -4.57 12.62
C ASP A 21 5.27 -4.39 11.84
N THR A 22 4.88 -5.40 11.06
CA THR A 22 3.72 -5.30 10.18
C THR A 22 2.49 -6.01 10.77
N VAL A 23 1.32 -5.45 10.50
CA VAL A 23 0.01 -6.02 10.80
C VAL A 23 -0.84 -6.08 9.53
N THR A 24 -1.63 -7.15 9.39
CA THR A 24 -2.59 -7.28 8.28
C THR A 24 -3.97 -6.84 8.74
N LEU A 25 -4.54 -5.85 8.05
CA LEU A 25 -5.88 -5.31 8.26
C LEU A 25 -6.75 -5.69 7.07
N VAL A 26 -7.86 -6.38 7.32
CA VAL A 26 -8.80 -6.81 6.28
C VAL A 26 -10.01 -5.89 6.30
N HIS A 27 -10.25 -5.18 5.20
CA HIS A 27 -11.37 -4.29 4.97
C HIS A 27 -12.37 -4.93 4.00
N LYS A 28 -13.50 -4.28 3.75
CA LYS A 28 -14.56 -4.84 2.92
C LYS A 28 -14.10 -5.15 1.49
N ALA A 29 -13.32 -4.26 0.89
CA ALA A 29 -12.89 -4.40 -0.51
C ALA A 29 -11.38 -4.57 -0.68
N TYR A 30 -10.58 -4.40 0.35
CA TYR A 30 -9.12 -4.47 0.26
C TYR A 30 -8.48 -5.04 1.53
N LYS A 31 -7.24 -5.44 1.42
CA LYS A 31 -6.41 -5.89 2.53
C LYS A 31 -5.12 -5.09 2.57
N THR A 32 -4.77 -4.58 3.74
CA THR A 32 -3.56 -3.80 3.98
C THR A 32 -2.57 -4.58 4.84
N THR A 33 -1.31 -4.64 4.43
CA THR A 33 -0.17 -4.94 5.30
C THR A 33 0.46 -3.60 5.71
N TYR A 34 0.28 -3.23 6.96
CA TYR A 34 0.67 -1.93 7.50
C TYR A 34 1.90 -2.03 8.38
N SER A 35 2.88 -1.14 8.20
CA SER A 35 4.05 -1.02 9.07
C SER A 35 3.75 -0.05 10.22
N LYS A 36 3.81 -0.57 11.44
CA LYS A 36 3.58 0.21 12.67
C LYS A 36 4.71 1.21 12.96
N SER A 37 5.96 0.86 12.61
CA SER A 37 7.11 1.75 12.83
C SER A 37 7.24 2.86 11.78
N LYS A 38 6.74 2.61 10.55
CA LYS A 38 6.80 3.58 9.46
C LYS A 38 5.53 4.41 9.31
N HIS A 39 4.42 3.94 9.87
CA HIS A 39 3.09 4.53 9.75
C HIS A 39 2.65 4.73 8.28
N TYR A 40 2.87 3.68 7.47
CA TYR A 40 2.32 3.58 6.11
C TYR A 40 2.08 2.13 5.69
N PRO A 41 1.19 1.87 4.71
CA PRO A 41 1.00 0.54 4.15
C PRO A 41 2.20 0.13 3.29
N VAL A 42 2.81 -1.01 3.62
CA VAL A 42 3.88 -1.62 2.80
C VAL A 42 3.31 -2.44 1.65
N LYS A 43 2.06 -2.93 1.79
CA LYS A 43 1.30 -3.57 0.72
C LYS A 43 -0.20 -3.38 0.95
N VAL A 44 -0.92 -3.03 -0.11
CA VAL A 44 -2.39 -3.07 -0.19
C VAL A 44 -2.76 -3.93 -1.39
N GLU A 45 -3.77 -4.79 -1.26
CA GLU A 45 -4.22 -5.68 -2.33
C GLU A 45 -5.74 -5.71 -2.45
N TRP A 46 -6.25 -5.74 -3.69
CA TRP A 46 -7.68 -5.79 -3.99
C TRP A 46 -7.96 -6.23 -5.42
N TRP A 47 -9.21 -6.58 -5.67
CA TRP A 47 -9.73 -6.81 -7.00
C TRP A 47 -10.54 -5.60 -7.46
N VAL A 48 -10.25 -5.09 -8.67
CA VAL A 48 -11.09 -4.14 -9.38
C VAL A 48 -11.92 -4.94 -10.37
N THR A 49 -13.25 -4.81 -10.30
CA THR A 49 -14.15 -5.55 -11.19
C THR A 49 -15.05 -4.60 -11.97
N ARG A 50 -15.45 -5.00 -13.18
CA ARG A 50 -16.45 -4.27 -13.96
C ARG A 50 -17.71 -4.02 -13.13
N ALA A 51 -18.24 -5.05 -12.48
CA ALA A 51 -19.45 -4.95 -11.65
C ALA A 51 -19.28 -3.94 -10.51
N GLY A 52 -18.10 -3.88 -9.86
CA GLY A 52 -17.79 -2.91 -8.82
C GLY A 52 -17.68 -1.46 -9.32
N LEU A 53 -17.49 -1.28 -10.63
CA LEU A 53 -17.35 0.03 -11.26
C LEU A 53 -18.62 0.53 -11.98
N THR A 54 -19.54 -0.34 -12.38
CA THR A 54 -20.63 -0.01 -13.34
C THR A 54 -22.02 -0.18 -12.76
N CYS A 55 -22.24 0.09 -11.49
CA CYS A 55 -23.57 0.06 -10.87
C CYS A 55 -24.43 1.27 -11.25
N ALA A 56 -25.74 1.12 -11.10
CA ALA A 56 -26.71 2.19 -11.34
C ALA A 56 -26.63 3.32 -10.28
N VAL A 57 -26.36 2.96 -9.02
CA VAL A 57 -26.22 3.92 -7.91
C VAL A 57 -24.78 3.92 -7.45
N LYS A 58 -24.12 5.06 -7.55
CA LYS A 58 -22.73 5.23 -7.12
C LYS A 58 -22.65 5.58 -5.65
N ALA A 59 -21.62 5.08 -5.00
CA ALA A 59 -21.21 5.52 -3.69
C ALA A 59 -20.89 7.04 -3.72
N LYS A 60 -21.33 7.74 -2.69
CA LYS A 60 -20.94 9.15 -2.50
C LYS A 60 -19.51 9.17 -1.95
N ARG A 61 -18.61 9.80 -2.70
CA ARG A 61 -17.21 9.95 -2.26
C ARG A 61 -17.17 10.67 -0.91
N GLY A 62 -16.56 10.03 0.08
CA GLY A 62 -16.17 10.67 1.34
C GLY A 62 -14.96 11.60 1.14
N ASP A 63 -14.68 12.40 2.16
CA ASP A 63 -13.47 13.23 2.28
C ASP A 63 -12.91 13.20 3.71
N LYS A 64 -13.55 12.42 4.57
CA LYS A 64 -13.23 12.34 6.00
C LYS A 64 -12.18 11.28 6.26
N PHE A 65 -10.93 11.72 6.30
CA PHE A 65 -9.81 10.87 6.72
C PHE A 65 -9.86 10.65 8.24
N ILE A 66 -9.82 9.39 8.65
CA ILE A 66 -9.90 9.00 10.07
C ILE A 66 -8.91 7.87 10.38
N ALA A 67 -8.60 7.71 11.67
CA ALA A 67 -7.87 6.56 12.17
C ALA A 67 -8.60 5.26 11.79
N ASP A 68 -7.84 4.20 11.46
CA ASP A 68 -8.44 2.89 11.21
C ASP A 68 -8.99 2.33 12.53
N PRO A 69 -10.28 1.98 12.62
CA PRO A 69 -10.86 1.41 13.84
C PRO A 69 -10.19 0.12 14.30
N LYS A 70 -9.52 -0.61 13.40
CA LYS A 70 -8.81 -1.85 13.70
C LYS A 70 -7.40 -1.62 14.26
N LEU A 71 -6.87 -0.40 14.12
CA LEU A 71 -5.54 0.00 14.59
C LEU A 71 -5.50 1.51 14.93
N PRO A 72 -6.35 1.99 15.84
CA PRO A 72 -6.58 3.42 16.02
C PRO A 72 -5.37 4.18 16.59
N ALA A 73 -4.57 3.54 17.45
CA ALA A 73 -3.42 4.19 18.07
C ALA A 73 -2.32 4.51 17.04
N GLU A 74 -2.04 3.56 16.14
CA GLU A 74 -0.97 3.67 15.14
C GLU A 74 -1.41 4.42 13.86
N THR A 75 -2.73 4.67 13.70
CA THR A 75 -3.26 5.30 12.49
C THR A 75 -3.97 6.64 12.73
N ASN A 76 -3.80 7.23 13.90
CA ASN A 76 -4.32 8.58 14.18
C ASN A 76 -3.34 9.65 13.64
N LEU A 77 -3.22 9.76 12.32
CA LEU A 77 -2.16 10.48 11.63
C LEU A 77 -2.59 11.84 11.04
N GLN A 78 -3.79 12.33 11.34
CA GLN A 78 -4.30 13.59 10.76
C GLN A 78 -3.37 14.78 11.03
N ALA A 79 -2.82 14.87 12.26
CA ALA A 79 -1.93 15.95 12.64
C ALA A 79 -0.60 15.91 11.85
N ASP A 80 -0.10 14.71 11.54
CA ASP A 80 1.15 14.51 10.82
C ASP A 80 1.12 15.12 9.41
N TYR A 81 -0.04 15.06 8.74
CA TYR A 81 -0.18 15.58 7.37
C TYR A 81 -0.49 17.08 7.31
N THR A 82 -1.01 17.67 8.38
CA THR A 82 -1.48 19.05 8.37
C THR A 82 -0.34 20.04 8.15
N GLY A 83 -0.42 20.83 7.08
CA GLY A 83 0.58 21.85 6.73
C GLY A 83 1.93 21.33 6.24
N GLN A 84 2.10 20.02 6.03
CA GLN A 84 3.39 19.42 5.67
C GLN A 84 3.65 19.35 4.16
N GLY A 85 2.69 19.74 3.31
CA GLY A 85 2.85 19.76 1.85
C GLY A 85 2.77 18.38 1.19
N PHE A 86 2.28 17.37 1.89
CA PHE A 86 2.01 16.03 1.37
C PHE A 86 0.52 15.78 1.22
N ASP A 87 0.17 15.07 0.15
CA ASP A 87 -1.17 14.51 0.00
C ASP A 87 -1.29 13.22 0.82
N ARG A 88 -2.49 12.95 1.30
CA ARG A 88 -2.89 11.63 1.79
C ARG A 88 -3.19 10.76 0.58
N GLY A 89 -2.13 10.18 0.00
CA GLY A 89 -2.23 9.36 -1.19
C GLY A 89 -2.90 8.02 -0.88
N HIS A 90 -4.02 7.75 -1.55
CA HIS A 90 -4.71 6.47 -1.43
C HIS A 90 -3.88 5.35 -2.06
N ASN A 91 -3.79 4.20 -1.38
CA ASN A 91 -3.32 2.96 -2.00
C ASN A 91 -4.50 2.25 -2.68
N PHE A 92 -5.57 1.91 -1.95
CA PHE A 92 -6.86 1.52 -2.50
C PHE A 92 -7.69 2.76 -2.80
N PRO A 93 -7.96 3.10 -4.07
CA PRO A 93 -8.65 4.34 -4.43
C PRO A 93 -10.15 4.29 -4.09
N ALA A 94 -10.72 5.36 -3.59
CA ALA A 94 -12.16 5.47 -3.36
C ALA A 94 -12.98 5.24 -4.66
N ALA A 95 -12.41 5.57 -5.83
CA ALA A 95 -13.06 5.35 -7.12
C ALA A 95 -13.18 3.87 -7.51
N ASP A 96 -12.35 2.98 -6.93
CA ASP A 96 -12.46 1.53 -7.14
C ASP A 96 -13.58 0.92 -6.30
N ALA A 97 -14.03 1.62 -5.25
CA ALA A 97 -15.22 1.31 -4.46
C ALA A 97 -16.47 2.10 -4.94
N ALA A 98 -16.58 2.33 -6.24
CA ALA A 98 -17.63 3.18 -6.80
C ALA A 98 -19.06 2.68 -6.54
N CYS A 99 -19.25 1.41 -6.27
CA CYS A 99 -20.55 0.77 -6.08
C CYS A 99 -20.79 0.27 -4.65
N ASP A 100 -19.92 0.59 -3.71
CA ASP A 100 -20.01 0.14 -2.33
C ASP A 100 -19.66 1.28 -1.37
N GLN A 101 -20.68 1.83 -0.68
CA GLN A 101 -20.49 2.97 0.23
C GLN A 101 -19.56 2.62 1.39
N VAL A 102 -19.67 1.42 1.97
CA VAL A 102 -18.84 1.02 3.11
C VAL A 102 -17.37 0.91 2.67
N ALA A 103 -17.10 0.26 1.53
CA ALA A 103 -15.75 0.17 1.00
C ALA A 103 -15.19 1.55 0.60
N ASN A 104 -16.05 2.45 0.08
CA ASN A 104 -15.66 3.84 -0.21
C ASN A 104 -15.26 4.59 1.06
N ASP A 105 -16.05 4.48 2.13
CA ASP A 105 -15.76 5.14 3.41
C ASP A 105 -14.49 4.56 4.05
N GLU A 106 -14.32 3.23 4.04
CA GLU A 106 -13.11 2.55 4.53
C GLU A 106 -11.84 2.95 3.76
N SER A 107 -11.97 3.36 2.47
CA SER A 107 -10.81 3.81 1.70
C SER A 107 -10.12 5.04 2.29
N PHE A 108 -10.80 5.81 3.16
CA PHE A 108 -10.27 7.00 3.85
C PHE A 108 -9.61 6.72 5.19
N TYR A 109 -9.46 5.46 5.58
CA TYR A 109 -8.66 5.12 6.75
C TYR A 109 -7.17 5.42 6.54
N PHE A 110 -6.51 5.99 7.55
CA PHE A 110 -5.07 6.29 7.46
C PHE A 110 -4.21 5.04 7.24
N SER A 111 -4.68 3.85 7.59
CA SER A 111 -4.02 2.58 7.25
C SER A 111 -3.92 2.32 5.75
N ASN A 112 -4.66 3.06 4.93
CA ASN A 112 -4.64 3.05 3.47
C ASN A 112 -3.85 4.21 2.85
N MET A 113 -3.34 5.14 3.68
CA MET A 113 -2.71 6.37 3.22
C MET A 113 -1.19 6.27 3.18
N THR A 114 -0.62 6.87 2.14
CA THR A 114 0.82 7.11 2.00
C THR A 114 1.06 8.61 1.87
N ALA A 115 2.08 9.13 2.57
CA ALA A 115 2.52 10.51 2.39
C ALA A 115 3.18 10.65 1.01
N GLN A 116 2.42 11.09 0.02
CA GLN A 116 2.87 11.29 -1.35
C GLN A 116 3.05 12.78 -1.67
N TYR A 117 4.08 13.11 -2.43
CA TYR A 117 4.15 14.45 -3.01
C TYR A 117 2.97 14.66 -3.98
N PRO A 118 2.39 15.89 -4.01
CA PRO A 118 1.26 16.20 -4.90
C PRO A 118 1.56 15.90 -6.38
N ALA A 119 2.82 16.07 -6.82
CA ALA A 119 3.23 15.78 -8.19
C ALA A 119 3.00 14.30 -8.55
N LEU A 120 3.40 13.37 -7.70
CA LEU A 120 3.13 11.94 -7.88
C LEU A 120 1.64 11.64 -7.74
N ASN A 121 1.04 11.99 -6.59
CA ASN A 121 -0.33 11.60 -6.25
C ASN A 121 -1.37 12.09 -7.28
N ARG A 122 -1.23 13.34 -7.71
CA ARG A 122 -2.18 13.98 -8.66
C ARG A 122 -1.80 13.75 -10.13
N GLY A 123 -0.57 13.30 -10.40
CA GLY A 123 0.00 12.99 -11.71
C GLY A 123 -0.08 11.51 -12.08
N ASP A 124 1.07 10.86 -12.16
CA ASP A 124 1.21 9.47 -12.68
C ASP A 124 0.49 8.43 -11.83
N TRP A 125 0.43 8.59 -10.51
CA TRP A 125 -0.34 7.68 -9.65
C TRP A 125 -1.82 7.69 -10.01
N LYS A 126 -2.42 8.88 -10.14
CA LYS A 126 -3.82 9.03 -10.57
C LYS A 126 -4.05 8.55 -12.00
N ALA A 127 -3.10 8.79 -12.92
CA ALA A 127 -3.19 8.29 -14.29
C ALA A 127 -3.22 6.76 -14.32
N LEU A 128 -2.35 6.10 -13.53
CA LEU A 128 -2.32 4.65 -13.42
C LEU A 128 -3.60 4.08 -12.81
N GLU A 129 -4.18 4.73 -11.79
CA GLU A 129 -5.48 4.32 -11.23
C GLU A 129 -6.60 4.35 -12.28
N THR A 130 -6.60 5.36 -13.14
CA THR A 130 -7.57 5.46 -14.24
C THR A 130 -7.36 4.34 -15.25
N LEU A 131 -6.11 4.09 -15.65
CA LEU A 131 -5.76 2.99 -16.55
C LEU A 131 -6.22 1.63 -16.00
N VAL A 132 -6.02 1.36 -14.71
CA VAL A 132 -6.46 0.12 -14.05
C VAL A 132 -7.97 -0.06 -14.15
N ARG A 133 -8.76 1.01 -13.92
CA ARG A 133 -10.23 0.94 -14.04
C ARG A 133 -10.68 0.70 -15.47
N ASP A 134 -10.04 1.34 -16.45
CA ASP A 134 -10.33 1.13 -17.88
C ASP A 134 -10.07 -0.33 -18.29
N TYR A 135 -8.98 -0.92 -17.80
CA TYR A 135 -8.70 -2.33 -18.01
C TYR A 135 -9.69 -3.24 -17.26
N ALA A 136 -10.09 -2.92 -16.04
CA ALA A 136 -11.07 -3.72 -15.30
C ALA A 136 -12.43 -3.78 -16.03
N ILE A 137 -12.81 -2.71 -16.73
CA ILE A 137 -14.01 -2.70 -17.58
C ILE A 137 -13.84 -3.62 -18.81
N LYS A 138 -12.64 -3.68 -19.42
CA LYS A 138 -12.34 -4.51 -20.61
C LYS A 138 -12.12 -5.98 -20.25
N GLU A 139 -11.34 -6.23 -19.22
CA GLU A 139 -10.88 -7.55 -18.77
C GLU A 139 -11.83 -8.23 -17.80
N ASP A 140 -12.93 -7.55 -17.40
CA ASP A 140 -13.89 -7.94 -16.38
C ASP A 140 -13.36 -7.85 -14.94
N SER A 141 -12.11 -8.21 -14.71
CA SER A 141 -11.46 -8.05 -13.41
C SER A 141 -9.94 -7.94 -13.52
N VAL A 142 -9.37 -7.14 -12.63
CA VAL A 142 -7.94 -6.89 -12.49
C VAL A 142 -7.56 -7.03 -11.02
N HIS A 143 -6.51 -7.78 -10.71
CA HIS A 143 -5.95 -7.85 -9.36
C HIS A 143 -4.84 -6.82 -9.22
N VAL A 144 -4.87 -6.02 -8.17
CA VAL A 144 -3.93 -4.94 -7.93
C VAL A 144 -3.27 -5.11 -6.57
N TRP A 145 -1.97 -4.91 -6.57
CA TRP A 145 -1.15 -4.74 -5.36
C TRP A 145 -0.41 -3.42 -5.48
N CYS A 146 -0.32 -2.68 -4.41
CA CYS A 146 0.53 -1.50 -4.34
C CYS A 146 1.07 -1.29 -2.94
N GLY A 147 2.01 -0.39 -2.78
CA GLY A 147 2.57 -0.05 -1.49
C GLY A 147 3.73 0.92 -1.58
N SER A 148 4.42 1.05 -0.46
CA SER A 148 5.50 2.01 -0.29
C SER A 148 6.75 1.34 0.24
N VAL A 149 7.92 1.87 -0.14
CA VAL A 149 9.23 1.40 0.34
C VAL A 149 10.15 2.55 0.71
N GLY A 150 11.11 2.25 1.59
CA GLY A 150 12.12 3.20 2.06
C GLY A 150 11.55 4.27 2.97
N VAL A 151 12.42 5.14 3.47
CA VAL A 151 12.09 6.31 4.27
C VAL A 151 12.98 7.45 3.83
N ALA A 152 12.41 8.47 3.21
CA ALA A 152 13.12 9.69 2.83
C ALA A 152 13.24 10.65 4.02
N LYS A 153 12.15 10.82 4.77
CA LYS A 153 12.04 11.65 5.96
C LYS A 153 10.81 11.27 6.79
N LYS A 154 10.58 11.98 7.89
CA LYS A 154 9.34 11.89 8.67
C LYS A 154 8.59 13.21 8.67
N ILE A 155 7.26 13.12 8.77
CA ILE A 155 6.34 14.22 9.10
C ILE A 155 5.60 13.77 10.36
N GLY A 156 5.91 14.38 11.51
CA GLY A 156 5.45 13.87 12.79
C GLY A 156 5.90 12.41 13.01
N THR A 157 4.97 11.51 13.21
CA THR A 157 5.22 10.07 13.37
C THR A 157 5.25 9.31 12.03
N THR A 158 4.62 9.87 10.99
CA THR A 158 4.50 9.24 9.66
C THR A 158 5.80 9.35 8.88
N SER A 159 6.25 8.23 8.32
CA SER A 159 7.37 8.21 7.37
C SER A 159 6.89 8.57 5.96
N VAL A 160 7.66 9.42 5.28
CA VAL A 160 7.52 9.68 3.85
C VAL A 160 8.35 8.64 3.11
N PRO A 161 7.77 7.76 2.28
CA PRO A 161 8.54 6.75 1.56
C PRO A 161 9.40 7.38 0.47
N THR A 162 10.48 6.70 0.10
CA THR A 162 11.30 7.08 -1.05
C THR A 162 10.61 6.76 -2.37
N GLN A 163 9.89 5.62 -2.41
CA GLN A 163 9.23 5.13 -3.63
C GLN A 163 7.87 4.53 -3.31
N CYS A 164 6.98 4.58 -4.32
CA CYS A 164 5.69 3.90 -4.34
C CYS A 164 5.67 2.93 -5.53
N TRP A 165 5.08 1.77 -5.35
CA TRP A 165 5.03 0.73 -6.37
C TRP A 165 3.60 0.23 -6.60
N LYS A 166 3.34 -0.32 -7.79
CA LYS A 166 2.07 -0.98 -8.12
C LYS A 166 2.31 -2.15 -9.06
N VAL A 167 1.70 -3.29 -8.77
CA VAL A 167 1.68 -4.51 -9.59
C VAL A 167 0.23 -4.81 -9.95
N ILE A 168 -0.01 -5.19 -11.19
CA ILE A 168 -1.32 -5.36 -11.78
C ILE A 168 -1.34 -6.69 -12.54
N TYR A 169 -2.35 -7.52 -12.28
CA TYR A 169 -2.59 -8.76 -13.01
C TYR A 169 -3.94 -8.72 -13.70
N PHE A 170 -3.94 -8.96 -15.01
CA PHE A 170 -5.13 -9.03 -15.85
C PHE A 170 -5.62 -10.46 -15.94
N LYS A 171 -6.78 -10.72 -15.32
CA LYS A 171 -7.27 -12.09 -15.14
C LYS A 171 -7.58 -12.80 -16.46
N LYS A 172 -8.11 -12.09 -17.46
CA LYS A 172 -8.52 -12.65 -18.75
C LYS A 172 -7.31 -12.88 -19.67
N SER A 173 -6.48 -11.85 -19.88
CA SER A 173 -5.31 -11.94 -20.75
C SER A 173 -4.13 -12.66 -20.12
N LYS A 174 -4.12 -12.86 -18.78
CA LYS A 174 -3.00 -13.43 -17.99
C LYS A 174 -1.74 -12.57 -17.99
N GLU A 175 -1.84 -11.32 -18.40
CA GLU A 175 -0.74 -10.39 -18.47
C GLU A 175 -0.49 -9.72 -17.14
N TRP A 176 0.71 -9.14 -17.01
CA TRP A 176 1.16 -8.41 -15.84
C TRP A 176 1.74 -7.07 -16.23
N MET A 177 1.50 -6.07 -15.41
CA MET A 177 2.19 -4.79 -15.44
C MET A 177 2.73 -4.46 -14.05
N ALA A 178 3.86 -3.78 -14.00
CA ALA A 178 4.42 -3.27 -12.74
C ALA A 178 5.01 -1.88 -12.95
N PHE A 179 4.95 -1.06 -11.90
CA PHE A 179 5.41 0.32 -11.89
C PHE A 179 6.13 0.62 -10.59
N LEU A 180 7.18 1.43 -10.68
CA LEU A 180 7.94 1.95 -9.55
C LEU A 180 8.12 3.46 -9.73
N PHE A 181 7.59 4.23 -8.80
CA PHE A 181 7.59 5.68 -8.85
C PHE A 181 8.47 6.24 -7.75
N ASP A 182 9.32 7.19 -8.06
CA ASP A 182 9.98 8.00 -7.06
C ASP A 182 8.97 8.94 -6.41
N ASN A 183 8.92 8.94 -5.10
CA ASN A 183 8.07 9.85 -4.34
C ASN A 183 8.82 11.16 -4.09
N ASN A 184 8.77 12.06 -5.06
CA ASN A 184 9.48 13.34 -5.05
C ASN A 184 8.65 14.48 -5.63
N THR A 185 9.24 15.67 -5.78
CA THR A 185 8.58 16.88 -6.29
C THR A 185 8.62 17.01 -7.81
N SER A 186 9.27 16.09 -8.53
CA SER A 186 9.34 16.11 -9.99
C SER A 186 7.94 16.02 -10.59
N LYS A 187 7.74 16.69 -11.71
CA LYS A 187 6.49 16.58 -12.47
C LYS A 187 6.32 15.14 -12.96
N ALA A 188 5.05 14.73 -13.11
CA ALA A 188 4.70 13.52 -13.80
C ALA A 188 5.37 13.47 -15.19
N ASP A 189 6.08 12.40 -15.49
CA ASP A 189 6.81 12.20 -16.74
C ASP A 189 6.22 11.08 -17.61
N GLY A 190 5.11 10.53 -17.15
CA GLY A 190 4.32 9.52 -17.82
C GLY A 190 4.60 8.09 -17.32
N LEU A 191 3.59 7.23 -17.46
CA LEU A 191 3.64 5.87 -16.95
C LEU A 191 4.78 5.05 -17.53
N LYS A 192 5.10 5.26 -18.80
CA LYS A 192 6.16 4.52 -19.51
C LYS A 192 7.53 4.65 -18.85
N ASN A 193 7.84 5.82 -18.32
CA ASN A 193 9.14 6.08 -17.68
C ASN A 193 9.24 5.43 -16.28
N ASN A 194 8.11 4.98 -15.74
CA ASN A 194 8.01 4.36 -14.42
C ASN A 194 7.70 2.86 -14.51
N GLU A 195 7.73 2.26 -15.72
CA GLU A 195 7.55 0.81 -15.88
C GLU A 195 8.68 0.05 -15.19
N ALA A 196 8.32 -1.04 -14.52
CA ALA A 196 9.22 -1.98 -13.86
C ALA A 196 8.79 -3.41 -14.19
N THR A 197 9.61 -4.39 -13.86
CA THR A 197 9.19 -5.79 -13.92
C THR A 197 8.58 -6.23 -12.59
N VAL A 198 7.71 -7.23 -12.62
CA VAL A 198 7.19 -7.86 -11.39
C VAL A 198 8.35 -8.37 -10.52
N ALA A 199 9.39 -8.95 -11.17
CA ALA A 199 10.57 -9.47 -10.48
C ALA A 199 11.35 -8.36 -9.74
N ASP A 200 11.45 -7.15 -10.31
CA ASP A 200 12.09 -6.01 -9.63
C ASP A 200 11.31 -5.61 -8.38
N ILE A 201 9.98 -5.55 -8.46
CA ILE A 201 9.14 -5.24 -7.30
C ILE A 201 9.21 -6.36 -6.25
N GLU A 202 9.20 -7.63 -6.65
CA GLU A 202 9.39 -8.77 -5.74
C GLU A 202 10.74 -8.70 -5.01
N LYS A 203 11.82 -8.39 -5.74
CA LYS A 203 13.17 -8.22 -5.17
C LYS A 203 13.23 -7.04 -4.19
N LEU A 204 12.61 -5.92 -4.55
CA LEU A 204 12.59 -4.69 -3.75
C LEU A 204 11.80 -4.87 -2.45
N THR A 205 10.66 -5.55 -2.51
CA THR A 205 9.68 -5.61 -1.40
C THR A 205 9.76 -6.89 -0.58
N GLY A 206 10.31 -7.96 -1.14
CA GLY A 206 10.27 -9.31 -0.57
C GLY A 206 8.91 -10.02 -0.71
N PHE A 207 7.89 -9.36 -1.26
CA PHE A 207 6.59 -9.98 -1.53
C PHE A 207 6.65 -10.88 -2.77
N LYS A 208 5.70 -11.83 -2.86
CA LYS A 208 5.46 -12.65 -4.05
C LYS A 208 4.04 -12.39 -4.56
N PHE A 209 3.90 -12.28 -5.87
CA PHE A 209 2.63 -11.96 -6.53
C PHE A 209 2.11 -13.10 -7.41
N LYS A 210 2.99 -14.05 -7.75
CA LYS A 210 2.67 -15.24 -8.56
C LYS A 210 2.55 -16.49 -7.71
#